data_3de8bca598b56fe245c8a160b272a9d7
#
_entry.id   3de8bca598b56fe245c8a160b272a9d7
#
_cell.length_a   1.000
_cell.length_b   1.000
_cell.length_c   1.000
_cell.angle_alpha   90.00
_cell.angle_beta   90.00
_cell.angle_gamma   90.00
#
_symmetry.space_group_name_H-M   'P 1'
#
loop_
_entity.id
_entity.type
_entity.pdbx_description
1 polymer ?
#
loop_
_entity_poly.entity_id
_entity_poly.type
_entity_poly.pdbx_seq_one_letter_code
_entity_poly.pdbx_strand_id
1 'polypeptide(L)'
;MLDIRKESSRMITYDQHPDSCYIIQPLIYEKSIEFRTYQNNIAESAYDKNTLVVLPTALGKTIVAIMVTANALYNYKHKRVLVVAPTRPLVLQHMRSFYSVLKISQDKIAEITGKTPPLPRTAIWNNKDIRLVFATPEVVRNDLQD
;
A
#
# COMPACT_ATOMS: atom_id res chain seq x y z
N MET A 1 -16.80 10.07 22.45
CA MET A 1 -15.82 9.18 23.08
C MET A 1 -15.30 8.22 22.00
N LEU A 2 -14.03 8.31 21.67
CA LEU A 2 -13.41 7.41 20.70
C LEU A 2 -13.35 5.98 21.26
N ASP A 3 -13.85 5.02 20.49
CA ASP A 3 -13.82 3.62 20.91
C ASP A 3 -12.39 3.08 20.78
N ILE A 4 -11.71 2.96 21.91
CA ILE A 4 -10.32 2.49 22.03
C ILE A 4 -10.12 1.12 21.34
N ARG A 5 -11.17 0.31 21.25
CA ARG A 5 -11.11 -1.02 20.59
C ARG A 5 -11.03 -0.91 19.07
N LYS A 6 -11.59 0.16 18.47
CA LYS A 6 -11.47 0.41 17.03
C LYS A 6 -10.10 1.02 16.67
N GLU A 7 -9.50 1.78 17.57
CA GLU A 7 -8.17 2.34 17.35
C GLU A 7 -7.07 1.28 17.38
N SER A 8 -7.18 0.28 18.25
CA SER A 8 -6.16 -0.77 18.36
C SER A 8 -6.07 -1.67 17.12
N SER A 9 -7.16 -1.79 16.34
CA SER A 9 -7.16 -2.61 15.11
C SER A 9 -6.56 -1.90 13.89
N ARG A 10 -6.43 -0.59 13.92
CA ARG A 10 -5.94 0.22 12.78
C ARG A 10 -4.43 0.45 12.82
N MET A 11 -3.80 0.43 13.98
CA MET A 11 -2.35 0.48 14.21
C MET A 11 -1.60 1.61 13.48
N ILE A 12 -2.28 2.67 13.07
CA ILE A 12 -1.64 3.89 12.58
C ILE A 12 -1.84 4.96 13.63
N THR A 13 -0.75 5.34 14.27
CA THR A 13 -0.67 6.41 15.24
C THR A 13 0.34 7.45 14.78
N TYR A 14 0.45 8.52 15.49
CA TYR A 14 1.46 9.56 15.24
C TYR A 14 2.15 9.94 16.54
N ASP A 15 3.40 10.30 16.42
CA ASP A 15 4.18 10.80 17.55
C ASP A 15 3.84 12.26 17.79
N GLN A 16 3.39 12.58 19.00
CA GLN A 16 2.98 13.92 19.40
C GLN A 16 4.15 14.79 19.91
N HIS A 17 5.37 14.42 19.59
CA HIS A 17 6.52 15.26 19.97
C HIS A 17 6.44 16.65 19.29
N PRO A 18 6.63 17.77 20.04
CA PRO A 18 6.39 19.11 19.51
C PRO A 18 7.26 19.51 18.31
N ASP A 19 8.37 18.85 18.08
CA ASP A 19 9.33 19.21 17.03
C ASP A 19 9.27 18.31 15.77
N SER A 20 8.53 17.19 15.80
CA SER A 20 8.39 16.31 14.64
C SER A 20 7.22 15.36 14.83
N CYS A 21 6.22 15.51 14.00
CA CYS A 21 5.05 14.62 14.00
C CYS A 21 5.15 13.68 12.82
N TYR A 22 5.40 12.39 13.10
CA TYR A 22 5.50 11.34 12.09
C TYR A 22 4.48 10.25 12.32
N ILE A 23 4.12 9.56 11.24
CA ILE A 23 3.24 8.39 11.34
C ILE A 23 4.01 7.23 11.95
N ILE A 24 3.40 6.61 12.97
CA ILE A 24 3.93 5.40 13.62
C ILE A 24 3.02 4.24 13.23
N GLN A 25 3.59 3.27 12.52
CA GLN A 25 2.92 2.04 12.10
C GLN A 25 3.98 0.94 11.94
N PRO A 26 3.72 -0.29 12.41
CA PRO A 26 4.74 -1.36 12.42
C PRO A 26 5.37 -1.68 11.07
N LEU A 27 4.63 -1.50 9.95
CA LEU A 27 5.11 -1.76 8.60
C LEU A 27 5.61 -0.51 7.87
N ILE A 28 5.71 0.62 8.55
CA ILE A 28 6.25 1.86 7.99
C ILE A 28 7.54 2.21 8.72
N TYR A 29 8.60 2.53 7.97
CA TYR A 29 9.87 2.95 8.57
C TYR A 29 9.67 4.21 9.41
N GLU A 30 10.34 4.26 10.55
CA GLU A 30 10.29 5.40 11.46
C GLU A 30 10.71 6.68 10.75
N LYS A 31 9.99 7.78 11.03
CA LYS A 31 10.25 9.12 10.47
C LYS A 31 10.22 9.18 8.94
N SER A 32 9.61 8.23 8.27
CA SER A 32 9.53 8.21 6.80
C SER A 32 8.32 8.95 6.25
N ILE A 33 7.23 9.03 7.01
CA ILE A 33 6.02 9.75 6.63
C ILE A 33 5.69 10.78 7.70
N GLU A 34 5.71 12.05 7.31
CA GLU A 34 5.27 13.15 8.15
C GLU A 34 3.75 13.08 8.34
N PHE A 35 3.29 13.23 9.59
CA PHE A 35 1.86 13.22 9.88
C PHE A 35 1.18 14.45 9.31
N ARG A 36 0.14 14.25 8.53
CA ARG A 36 -0.75 15.29 8.03
C ARG A 36 -2.19 14.88 8.29
N THR A 37 -2.92 15.71 9.00
CA THR A 37 -4.28 15.39 9.45
C THR A 37 -5.19 14.97 8.32
N TYR A 38 -5.17 15.69 7.18
CA TYR A 38 -6.04 15.37 6.04
C TYR A 38 -5.70 14.03 5.41
N GLN A 39 -4.42 13.68 5.29
CA GLN A 39 -3.99 12.38 4.77
C GLN A 39 -4.42 11.24 5.69
N ASN A 40 -4.23 11.41 6.98
CA ASN A 40 -4.63 10.42 7.97
C ASN A 40 -6.16 10.20 7.97
N ASN A 41 -6.94 11.27 7.92
CA ASN A 41 -8.40 11.18 7.87
C ASN A 41 -8.89 10.45 6.61
N ILE A 42 -8.29 10.73 5.46
CA ILE A 42 -8.62 10.05 4.21
C ILE A 42 -8.26 8.56 4.30
N ALA A 43 -7.07 8.24 4.79
CA ALA A 43 -6.63 6.86 4.93
C ALA A 43 -7.56 6.07 5.87
N GLU A 44 -7.90 6.63 7.04
CA GLU A 44 -8.82 6.00 7.98
C GLU A 44 -10.21 5.77 7.38
N SER A 45 -10.70 6.72 6.58
CA SER A 45 -11.98 6.59 5.88
C SER A 45 -11.96 5.49 4.82
N ALA A 46 -10.80 5.16 4.30
CA ALA A 46 -10.61 4.14 3.26
C ALA A 46 -10.39 2.73 3.82
N TYR A 47 -10.08 2.57 5.11
CA TYR A 47 -9.81 1.25 5.68
C TYR A 47 -11.04 0.35 5.57
N ASP A 48 -10.83 -0.85 4.99
CA ASP A 48 -11.86 -1.87 4.78
C ASP A 48 -13.07 -1.43 3.96
N LYS A 49 -12.92 -0.37 3.15
CA LYS A 49 -14.00 0.18 2.33
C LYS A 49 -13.54 0.44 0.90
N ASN A 50 -14.45 0.25 -0.04
CA ASN A 50 -14.28 0.74 -1.40
C ASN A 50 -14.34 2.27 -1.38
N THR A 51 -13.24 2.92 -1.76
CA THR A 51 -13.10 4.38 -1.60
C THR A 51 -12.49 5.00 -2.84
N LEU A 52 -13.07 6.09 -3.31
CA LEU A 52 -12.48 6.96 -4.32
C LEU A 52 -11.83 8.16 -3.63
N VAL A 53 -10.53 8.34 -3.82
CA VAL A 53 -9.78 9.48 -3.28
C VAL A 53 -9.47 10.46 -4.39
N VAL A 54 -9.98 11.68 -4.26
CA VAL A 54 -9.74 12.78 -5.19
C VAL A 54 -8.99 13.89 -4.46
N LEU A 55 -7.74 14.09 -4.84
CA LEU A 55 -6.86 15.12 -4.29
C LEU A 55 -6.11 15.83 -5.40
N PRO A 56 -5.78 17.12 -5.25
CA PRO A 56 -4.83 17.79 -6.13
C PRO A 56 -3.47 17.06 -6.16
N THR A 57 -2.79 17.12 -7.30
CA THR A 57 -1.59 16.31 -7.59
C THR A 57 -0.48 16.44 -6.54
N ALA A 58 -0.34 17.62 -5.92
CA ALA A 58 0.71 17.90 -4.95
C ALA A 58 0.39 17.46 -3.49
N LEU A 59 -0.80 16.91 -3.23
CA LEU A 59 -1.25 16.63 -1.85
C LEU A 59 -1.00 15.18 -1.40
N GLY A 60 -0.22 14.40 -2.15
CA GLY A 60 0.28 13.12 -1.65
C GLY A 60 -0.72 11.97 -1.65
N LYS A 61 -1.43 11.73 -2.76
CA LYS A 61 -2.30 10.54 -2.92
C LYS A 61 -1.55 9.23 -2.70
N THR A 62 -0.30 9.16 -3.14
CA THR A 62 0.55 7.98 -2.97
C THR A 62 0.79 7.66 -1.49
N ILE A 63 0.98 8.68 -0.66
CA ILE A 63 1.13 8.50 0.79
C ILE A 63 -0.13 7.87 1.40
N VAL A 64 -1.31 8.34 1.01
CA VAL A 64 -2.59 7.75 1.44
C VAL A 64 -2.67 6.27 1.04
N ALA A 65 -2.30 5.95 -0.20
CA ALA A 65 -2.29 4.57 -0.70
C ALA A 65 -1.31 3.69 0.09
N ILE A 66 -0.14 4.20 0.42
CA ILE A 66 0.86 3.49 1.25
C ILE A 66 0.30 3.23 2.66
N MET A 67 -0.34 4.21 3.28
CA MET A 67 -0.94 4.04 4.61
C MET A 67 -2.04 2.98 4.61
N VAL A 68 -2.91 2.99 3.62
CA VAL A 68 -3.96 1.98 3.44
C VAL A 68 -3.36 0.60 3.20
N THR A 69 -2.32 0.51 2.39
CA THR A 69 -1.59 -0.74 2.12
C THR A 69 -0.95 -1.30 3.39
N ALA A 70 -0.28 -0.46 4.16
CA ALA A 70 0.34 -0.86 5.42
C ALA A 70 -0.70 -1.41 6.40
N ASN A 71 -1.83 -0.73 6.52
CA ASN A 71 -2.94 -1.18 7.37
C ASN A 71 -3.48 -2.55 6.91
N ALA A 72 -3.70 -2.73 5.62
CA ALA A 72 -4.20 -3.98 5.07
C ALA A 72 -3.21 -5.14 5.26
N LEU A 73 -1.94 -4.93 4.98
CA LEU A 73 -0.90 -5.95 5.15
C LEU A 73 -0.71 -6.34 6.62
N TYR A 74 -0.85 -5.40 7.55
CA TYR A 74 -0.74 -5.66 8.97
C TYR A 74 -1.94 -6.46 9.50
N ASN A 75 -3.16 -6.08 9.12
CA ASN A 75 -4.39 -6.69 9.65
C ASN A 75 -4.74 -8.02 8.97
N TYR A 76 -4.34 -8.22 7.72
CA TYR A 76 -4.68 -9.41 6.93
C TYR A 76 -3.43 -10.18 6.52
N LYS A 77 -2.85 -10.92 7.46
CA LYS A 77 -1.53 -11.58 7.31
C LYS A 77 -1.45 -12.62 6.19
N HIS A 78 -2.58 -13.14 5.72
CA HIS A 78 -2.64 -14.15 4.66
C HIS A 78 -3.18 -13.59 3.33
N LYS A 79 -3.52 -12.31 3.29
CA LYS A 79 -3.99 -11.64 2.07
C LYS A 79 -2.86 -10.85 1.42
N ARG A 80 -3.05 -10.52 0.16
CA ARG A 80 -2.12 -9.68 -0.59
C ARG A 80 -2.81 -8.41 -1.06
N VAL A 81 -2.02 -7.39 -1.28
CA VAL A 81 -2.44 -6.11 -1.84
C VAL A 81 -2.00 -6.04 -3.30
N LEU A 82 -2.90 -5.65 -4.17
CA LEU A 82 -2.63 -5.39 -5.57
C LEU A 82 -2.69 -3.88 -5.83
N VAL A 83 -1.60 -3.33 -6.32
CA VAL A 83 -1.51 -1.93 -6.77
C VAL A 83 -1.45 -1.92 -8.29
N VAL A 84 -2.36 -1.18 -8.90
CA VAL A 84 -2.49 -1.14 -10.37
C VAL A 84 -2.23 0.28 -10.86
N ALA A 85 -1.40 0.40 -11.88
CA ALA A 85 -1.14 1.67 -12.57
C ALA A 85 -1.19 1.47 -14.09
N PRO A 86 -1.60 2.50 -14.87
CA PRO A 86 -1.92 2.32 -16.29
C PRO A 86 -0.70 2.01 -17.17
N THR A 87 0.50 2.36 -16.75
CA THR A 87 1.73 2.13 -17.55
C THR A 87 2.82 1.49 -16.70
N ARG A 88 3.75 0.78 -17.34
CA ARG A 88 4.89 0.19 -16.66
C ARG A 88 5.77 1.22 -15.93
N PRO A 89 6.12 2.39 -16.51
CA PRO A 89 6.88 3.41 -15.77
C PRO A 89 6.20 3.87 -14.48
N LEU A 90 4.88 4.02 -14.48
CA LEU A 90 4.11 4.37 -13.28
C LEU A 90 4.09 3.22 -12.26
N VAL A 91 3.97 1.98 -12.72
CA VAL A 91 4.09 0.79 -11.85
C VAL A 91 5.42 0.80 -11.12
N LEU A 92 6.53 1.02 -11.83
CA LEU A 92 7.87 1.07 -11.24
C LEU A 92 8.04 2.25 -10.29
N GLN A 93 7.47 3.41 -10.62
CA GLN A 93 7.52 4.60 -9.77
C GLN A 93 6.79 4.35 -8.45
N HIS A 94 5.59 3.78 -8.49
CA HIS A 94 4.85 3.44 -7.28
C HIS A 94 5.56 2.36 -6.46
N MET A 95 6.11 1.35 -7.12
CA MET A 95 6.87 0.30 -6.45
C MET A 95 8.05 0.87 -5.66
N ARG A 96 8.80 1.80 -6.24
CA ARG A 96 9.90 2.49 -5.55
C ARG A 96 9.40 3.32 -4.37
N SER A 97 8.32 4.08 -4.55
CA SER A 97 7.75 4.91 -3.48
C SER A 97 7.27 4.06 -2.30
N PHE A 98 6.57 2.98 -2.57
CA PHE A 98 6.09 2.06 -1.53
C PHE A 98 7.26 1.37 -0.82
N TYR A 99 8.22 0.84 -1.57
CA TYR A 99 9.37 0.15 -1.02
C TYR A 99 10.23 1.05 -0.13
N SER A 100 10.34 2.33 -0.45
CA SER A 100 11.14 3.28 0.35
C SER A 100 10.56 3.55 1.74
N VAL A 101 9.28 3.29 1.95
CA VAL A 101 8.57 3.60 3.20
C VAL A 101 8.08 2.37 3.93
N LEU A 102 7.73 1.29 3.23
CA LEU A 102 7.21 0.07 3.83
C LEU A 102 8.34 -0.86 4.30
N LYS A 103 8.21 -1.36 5.51
CA LYS A 103 9.05 -2.43 6.07
C LYS A 103 8.60 -3.78 5.52
N ILE A 104 8.88 -4.04 4.26
CA ILE A 104 8.55 -5.30 3.62
C ILE A 104 9.76 -5.80 2.83
N SER A 105 10.07 -7.09 2.95
CA SER A 105 11.19 -7.71 2.24
C SER A 105 10.95 -7.70 0.75
N GLN A 106 12.00 -7.50 -0.03
CA GLN A 106 11.92 -7.46 -1.48
C GLN A 106 11.38 -8.75 -2.10
N ASP A 107 11.64 -9.89 -1.49
CA ASP A 107 11.12 -11.20 -1.90
C ASP A 107 9.60 -11.36 -1.74
N LYS A 108 8.95 -10.46 -1.00
CA LYS A 108 7.49 -10.42 -0.82
C LYS A 108 6.78 -9.45 -1.75
N ILE A 109 7.52 -8.76 -2.62
CA ILE A 109 7.02 -7.79 -3.58
C ILE A 109 7.25 -8.32 -4.99
N ALA A 110 6.26 -8.17 -5.87
CA ALA A 110 6.36 -8.57 -7.26
C ALA A 110 5.85 -7.49 -8.21
N GLU A 111 6.48 -7.41 -9.37
CA GLU A 111 6.02 -6.63 -10.52
C GLU A 111 5.46 -7.57 -11.58
N ILE A 112 4.27 -7.27 -12.08
CA ILE A 112 3.65 -8.00 -13.18
C ILE A 112 3.20 -7.02 -14.25
N THR A 113 3.90 -7.02 -15.38
CA THR A 113 3.61 -6.16 -16.54
C THR A 113 3.64 -6.98 -17.83
N GLY A 114 3.33 -6.36 -18.96
CA GLY A 114 3.40 -7.00 -20.27
C GLY A 114 4.80 -7.55 -20.63
N LYS A 115 5.85 -7.11 -19.93
CA LYS A 115 7.21 -7.66 -20.07
C LYS A 115 7.46 -8.91 -19.24
N THR A 116 6.56 -9.25 -18.33
CA THR A 116 6.67 -10.46 -17.52
C THR A 116 6.09 -11.65 -18.31
N PRO A 117 6.87 -12.69 -18.64
CA PRO A 117 6.37 -13.86 -19.37
C PRO A 117 5.26 -14.61 -18.62
N PRO A 118 4.38 -15.36 -19.32
CA PRO A 118 3.24 -16.04 -18.68
C PRO A 118 3.59 -17.03 -17.57
N LEU A 119 4.63 -17.87 -17.77
CA LEU A 119 5.04 -18.84 -16.76
C LEU A 119 5.52 -18.19 -15.46
N PRO A 120 6.44 -17.20 -15.48
CA PRO A 120 6.79 -16.43 -14.27
C PRO A 120 5.59 -15.75 -13.62
N ARG A 121 4.62 -15.23 -14.37
CA ARG A 121 3.40 -14.64 -13.82
C ARG A 121 2.59 -15.65 -13.00
N THR A 122 2.37 -16.82 -13.56
CA THR A 122 1.67 -17.91 -12.86
C THR A 122 2.39 -18.29 -11.56
N ALA A 123 3.71 -18.37 -11.58
CA ALA A 123 4.51 -18.65 -10.39
C ALA A 123 4.32 -17.55 -9.31
N ILE A 124 4.29 -16.28 -9.70
CA ILE A 124 4.06 -15.15 -8.78
C ILE A 124 2.66 -15.24 -8.17
N TRP A 125 1.63 -15.47 -8.98
CA TRP A 125 0.26 -15.58 -8.48
C TRP A 125 0.07 -16.75 -7.51
N ASN A 126 0.77 -17.84 -7.72
CA ASN A 126 0.70 -19.03 -6.88
C ASN A 126 1.60 -18.97 -5.63
N ASN A 127 2.54 -18.05 -5.58
CA ASN A 127 3.45 -17.91 -4.45
C ASN A 127 2.76 -17.19 -3.29
N LYS A 128 2.47 -17.92 -2.23
CA LYS A 128 1.80 -17.40 -1.02
C LYS A 128 2.63 -16.40 -0.22
N ASP A 129 3.95 -16.38 -0.42
CA ASP A 129 4.84 -15.44 0.27
C ASP A 129 4.82 -14.04 -0.33
N ILE A 130 4.38 -13.91 -1.58
CA ILE A 130 4.19 -12.59 -2.20
C ILE A 130 2.98 -11.90 -1.58
N ARG A 131 3.23 -10.75 -0.96
CA ARG A 131 2.24 -9.99 -0.21
C ARG A 131 1.80 -8.71 -0.92
N LEU A 132 2.62 -8.16 -1.79
CA LEU A 132 2.39 -6.90 -2.49
C LEU A 132 2.74 -7.06 -3.96
N VAL A 133 1.76 -6.83 -4.83
CA VAL A 133 1.91 -6.97 -6.28
C VAL A 133 1.62 -5.63 -6.94
N PHE A 134 2.52 -5.20 -7.82
CA PHE A 134 2.36 -4.01 -8.66
C PHE A 134 2.18 -4.46 -10.11
N ALA A 135 1.10 -4.05 -10.75
CA ALA A 135 0.75 -4.54 -12.08
C ALA A 135 0.08 -3.47 -12.95
N THR A 136 0.05 -3.73 -14.25
CA THR A 136 -0.80 -2.99 -15.19
C THR A 136 -2.19 -3.64 -15.31
N PRO A 137 -3.25 -2.86 -15.58
CA PRO A 137 -4.62 -3.41 -15.64
C PRO A 137 -4.81 -4.52 -16.67
N GLU A 138 -4.16 -4.40 -17.82
CA GLU A 138 -4.29 -5.36 -18.92
C GLU A 138 -3.81 -6.76 -18.53
N VAL A 139 -2.67 -6.83 -17.85
CA VAL A 139 -2.09 -8.09 -17.41
C VAL A 139 -2.97 -8.74 -16.35
N VAL A 140 -3.45 -7.96 -15.39
CA VAL A 140 -4.37 -8.45 -14.35
C VAL A 140 -5.64 -9.00 -14.98
N ARG A 141 -6.22 -8.27 -15.92
CA ARG A 141 -7.43 -8.73 -16.63
C ARG A 141 -7.18 -10.04 -17.36
N ASN A 142 -6.07 -10.16 -18.08
CA ASN A 142 -5.74 -11.36 -18.81
C ASN A 142 -5.51 -12.56 -17.88
N ASP A 143 -4.80 -12.36 -16.79
CA ASP A 143 -4.49 -13.43 -15.84
C ASP A 143 -5.72 -13.86 -15.02
N LEU A 144 -6.70 -12.99 -14.79
CA LEU A 144 -7.95 -13.34 -14.12
C LEU A 144 -8.94 -14.12 -15.01
N GLN A 145 -8.76 -14.10 -16.34
CA GLN A 145 -9.59 -14.85 -17.29
C GLN A 145 -9.13 -16.30 -17.48
N ASP A 146 -7.95 -16.61 -17.08
CA ASP A 146 -7.35 -17.93 -17.09
C ASP A 146 -7.48 -18.58 -15.69
#